data_f8f3b29f10b980f4c58c9cd07ccc29ca
#
_entry.id   f8f3b29f10b980f4c58c9cd07ccc29ca
#
_cell.length_a   1.000
_cell.length_b   1.000
_cell.length_c   1.000
_cell.angle_alpha   90.00
_cell.angle_beta   90.00
_cell.angle_gamma   90.00
#
_symmetry.space_group_name_H-M   'P 1'
#
loop_
_entity.id
_entity.type
_entity.pdbx_description
1 polymer ?
#
loop_
_entity_poly.entity_id
_entity_poly.type
_entity_poly.pdbx_seq_one_letter_code
_entity_poly.pdbx_strand_id
1 'polypeptide(L)'
;MNPEFNWEDFGAIRKGDWDIQSEPLAYEPRTQASRNHWVKIQACLAHWNDGMSWEETGIYDHLLKLIEKSGIIDECKSIEDIVHRYQRLDEIFHMVRDNKRLSSADELSRVHFREAGGIVFHVDRNLRPIFGFWGCHRFAMAITVGLSSIPAQVGVVHDDAKDLWRNHFSIAGPCTR
;
A
#
# COMPACT_ATOMS: atom_id res chain seq x y z
N MET A 1 -7.70 15.57 2.36
CA MET A 1 -8.43 14.40 1.79
C MET A 1 -7.42 13.69 0.90
N ASN A 2 -6.96 12.48 1.28
CA ASN A 2 -6.17 11.73 0.31
C ASN A 2 -7.10 11.37 -0.82
N PRO A 3 -6.84 11.81 -2.03
CA PRO A 3 -7.70 11.51 -3.15
C PRO A 3 -7.62 10.01 -3.44
N GLU A 4 -8.77 9.37 -3.53
CA GLU A 4 -8.85 8.03 -4.08
C GLU A 4 -8.78 8.16 -5.60
N PHE A 5 -7.61 7.92 -6.16
CA PHE A 5 -7.45 7.80 -7.61
C PHE A 5 -7.62 6.34 -8.01
N ASN A 6 -8.29 6.13 -9.12
CA ASN A 6 -8.39 4.81 -9.73
C ASN A 6 -7.06 4.41 -10.37
N TRP A 7 -6.83 3.12 -10.55
CA TRP A 7 -5.63 2.62 -11.23
C TRP A 7 -5.43 3.19 -12.66
N GLU A 8 -6.51 3.60 -13.32
CA GLU A 8 -6.51 4.27 -14.63
C GLU A 8 -5.86 5.65 -14.59
N ASP A 9 -5.83 6.28 -13.41
CA ASP A 9 -5.19 7.57 -13.19
C ASP A 9 -3.67 7.46 -12.97
N PHE A 10 -3.13 6.26 -12.83
CA PHE A 10 -1.71 6.09 -12.50
C PHE A 10 -0.81 6.61 -13.61
N GLY A 11 0.20 7.41 -13.20
CA GLY A 11 1.07 8.15 -14.10
C GLY A 11 0.46 9.44 -14.67
N ALA A 12 -0.80 9.74 -14.34
CA ALA A 12 -1.45 10.97 -14.79
C ALA A 12 -0.97 12.19 -14.00
N ILE A 13 -0.94 13.33 -14.69
CA ILE A 13 -0.72 14.63 -14.08
C ILE A 13 -2.08 15.26 -13.77
N ARG A 14 -2.29 15.70 -12.54
CA ARG A 14 -3.56 16.28 -12.09
C ARG A 14 -3.35 17.65 -11.45
N LYS A 15 -4.23 18.60 -11.78
CA LYS A 15 -4.30 19.94 -11.20
C LYS A 15 -5.23 19.96 -9.98
N GLY A 16 -5.21 21.09 -9.28
CA GLY A 16 -6.13 21.38 -8.18
C GLY A 16 -5.55 21.06 -6.81
N ASP A 17 -6.33 21.28 -5.77
CA ASP A 17 -5.87 21.28 -4.39
C ASP A 17 -6.06 19.93 -3.69
N TRP A 18 -5.97 18.83 -4.46
CA TRP A 18 -6.18 17.48 -3.94
C TRP A 18 -5.13 17.05 -2.90
N ASP A 19 -3.96 17.68 -2.90
CA ASP A 19 -2.82 17.40 -2.05
C ASP A 19 -2.75 18.27 -0.77
N ILE A 20 -3.47 19.41 -0.72
CA ILE A 20 -3.33 20.41 0.38
C ILE A 20 -3.67 19.83 1.76
N GLN A 21 -4.64 18.93 1.84
CA GLN A 21 -5.07 18.32 3.11
C GLN A 21 -4.51 16.90 3.31
N SER A 22 -3.52 16.53 2.52
CA SER A 22 -2.91 15.21 2.59
C SER A 22 -1.68 15.23 3.49
N GLU A 23 -1.72 14.45 4.56
CA GLU A 23 -0.53 14.19 5.37
C GLU A 23 0.28 13.07 4.70
N PRO A 24 1.60 13.25 4.49
CA PRO A 24 2.42 12.28 3.74
C PRO A 24 2.40 10.87 4.33
N LEU A 25 2.43 10.75 5.64
CA LEU A 25 2.47 9.47 6.34
C LEU A 25 1.54 9.42 7.57
N ALA A 26 1.14 10.56 8.13
CA ALA A 26 0.16 10.66 9.22
C ALA A 26 -1.23 10.76 8.62
N TYR A 27 -1.90 9.64 8.48
CA TYR A 27 -3.14 9.55 7.74
C TYR A 27 -4.34 9.29 8.64
N GLU A 28 -5.30 10.21 8.65
CA GLU A 28 -6.64 9.94 9.16
C GLU A 28 -7.53 9.48 8.00
N PRO A 29 -8.00 8.22 8.01
CA PRO A 29 -8.84 7.71 6.96
C PRO A 29 -10.21 8.41 6.97
N ARG A 30 -10.55 9.11 5.88
CA ARG A 30 -11.80 9.87 5.78
C ARG A 30 -12.91 9.12 5.04
N THR A 31 -12.57 8.20 4.16
CA THR A 31 -13.54 7.36 3.47
C THR A 31 -13.61 5.97 4.09
N GLN A 32 -14.68 5.21 3.80
CA GLN A 32 -14.79 3.83 4.29
C GLN A 32 -13.71 2.92 3.71
N ALA A 33 -13.36 3.11 2.42
CA ALA A 33 -12.31 2.33 1.78
C ALA A 33 -10.96 2.62 2.41
N SER A 34 -10.60 3.88 2.61
CA SER A 34 -9.35 4.25 3.25
C SER A 34 -9.28 3.81 4.72
N ARG A 35 -10.39 3.79 5.46
CA ARG A 35 -10.45 3.19 6.80
C ARG A 35 -10.15 1.69 6.78
N ASN A 36 -10.68 0.96 5.82
CA ASN A 36 -10.41 -0.47 5.69
C ASN A 36 -8.93 -0.75 5.43
N HIS A 37 -8.28 0.04 4.60
CA HIS A 37 -6.84 -0.07 4.34
C HIS A 37 -6.01 0.28 5.57
N TRP A 38 -6.42 1.31 6.32
CA TRP A 38 -5.76 1.73 7.54
C TRP A 38 -5.84 0.67 8.64
N VAL A 39 -6.99 0.03 8.82
CA VAL A 39 -7.15 -1.09 9.77
C VAL A 39 -6.16 -2.21 9.46
N LYS A 40 -5.93 -2.54 8.19
CA LYS A 40 -4.94 -3.56 7.80
C LYS A 40 -3.51 -3.15 8.20
N ILE A 41 -3.14 -1.87 7.98
CA ILE A 41 -1.83 -1.37 8.38
C ILE A 41 -1.67 -1.41 9.90
N GLN A 42 -2.66 -0.94 10.65
CA GLN A 42 -2.63 -0.93 12.12
C GLN A 42 -2.53 -2.35 12.68
N ALA A 43 -3.28 -3.30 12.15
CA ALA A 43 -3.20 -4.70 12.55
C ALA A 43 -1.79 -5.29 12.32
N CYS A 44 -1.18 -5.00 11.16
CA CYS A 44 0.19 -5.42 10.88
C CYS A 44 1.20 -4.81 11.86
N LEU A 45 1.08 -3.52 12.16
CA LEU A 45 1.97 -2.86 13.12
C LEU A 45 1.80 -3.44 14.53
N ALA A 46 0.57 -3.65 15.00
CA ALA A 46 0.29 -4.26 16.29
C ALA A 46 0.82 -5.69 16.39
N HIS A 47 0.68 -6.47 15.30
CA HIS A 47 1.20 -7.83 15.28
C HIS A 47 2.73 -7.87 15.29
N TRP A 48 3.39 -7.18 14.37
CA TRP A 48 4.83 -7.30 14.18
C TRP A 48 5.68 -6.45 15.13
N ASN A 49 5.17 -5.32 15.65
CA ASN A 49 5.90 -4.49 16.60
C ASN A 49 5.53 -4.81 18.05
N ASP A 50 4.22 -5.01 18.32
CA ASP A 50 3.72 -5.13 19.69
C ASP A 50 3.50 -6.59 20.11
N GLY A 51 3.65 -7.55 19.17
CA GLY A 51 3.56 -8.99 19.43
C GLY A 51 2.14 -9.50 19.65
N MET A 52 1.11 -8.74 19.29
CA MET A 52 -0.29 -9.21 19.37
C MET A 52 -0.53 -10.36 18.40
N SER A 53 -1.33 -11.34 18.76
CA SER A 53 -1.82 -12.32 17.78
C SER A 53 -2.71 -11.64 16.73
N TRP A 54 -2.87 -12.24 15.56
CA TRP A 54 -3.75 -11.69 14.53
C TRP A 54 -5.20 -11.56 15.00
N GLU A 55 -5.68 -12.50 15.84
CA GLU A 55 -6.99 -12.45 16.48
C GLU A 55 -7.12 -11.22 17.38
N GLU A 56 -6.13 -10.97 18.24
CA GLU A 56 -6.13 -9.83 19.16
C GLU A 56 -6.11 -8.49 18.45
N THR A 57 -5.55 -8.41 17.24
CA THR A 57 -5.60 -7.18 16.43
C THR A 57 -7.01 -6.84 15.93
N GLY A 58 -7.94 -7.82 15.98
CA GLY A 58 -9.30 -7.69 15.48
C GLY A 58 -9.44 -7.71 13.96
N ILE A 59 -8.34 -7.98 13.22
CA ILE A 59 -8.35 -7.94 11.75
C ILE A 59 -9.23 -9.04 11.16
N TYR A 60 -9.30 -10.22 11.77
CA TYR A 60 -10.12 -11.32 11.30
C TYR A 60 -11.61 -10.97 11.34
N ASP A 61 -12.08 -10.40 12.45
CA ASP A 61 -13.46 -9.94 12.59
C ASP A 61 -13.79 -8.82 11.61
N HIS A 62 -12.83 -7.90 11.39
CA HIS A 62 -13.01 -6.83 10.43
C HIS A 62 -13.19 -7.37 9.01
N LEU A 63 -12.35 -8.30 8.58
CA LEU A 63 -12.43 -8.88 7.23
C LEU A 63 -13.67 -9.76 7.06
N LEU A 64 -14.06 -10.53 8.08
CA LEU A 64 -15.31 -11.32 8.03
C LEU A 64 -16.53 -10.42 7.80
N LYS A 65 -16.65 -9.30 8.51
CA LYS A 65 -17.72 -8.32 8.29
C LYS A 65 -17.71 -7.73 6.89
N LEU A 66 -16.54 -7.60 6.25
CA LEU A 66 -16.46 -7.16 4.87
C LEU A 66 -16.86 -8.27 3.90
N ILE A 67 -16.48 -9.52 4.16
CA ILE A 67 -16.87 -10.69 3.37
C ILE A 67 -18.40 -10.87 3.40
N GLU A 68 -19.03 -10.73 4.57
CA GLU A 68 -20.50 -10.76 4.71
C GLU A 68 -21.22 -9.76 3.79
N LYS A 69 -20.60 -8.61 3.55
CA LYS A 69 -21.17 -7.54 2.70
C LYS A 69 -20.88 -7.70 1.21
N SER A 70 -19.69 -8.17 0.86
CA SER A 70 -19.19 -8.16 -0.52
C SER A 70 -18.96 -9.55 -1.11
N GLY A 71 -19.09 -10.60 -0.30
CA GLY A 71 -18.86 -12.00 -0.68
C GLY A 71 -17.38 -12.39 -0.75
N ILE A 72 -16.49 -11.44 -1.03
CA ILE A 72 -15.04 -11.69 -1.14
C ILE A 72 -14.24 -10.43 -0.81
N ILE A 73 -13.17 -10.57 -0.03
CA ILE A 73 -12.21 -9.50 0.27
C ILE A 73 -10.79 -10.07 0.21
N ASP A 74 -9.91 -9.42 -0.52
CA ASP A 74 -8.50 -9.84 -0.67
C ASP A 74 -8.36 -11.33 -1.06
N GLU A 75 -9.26 -11.81 -1.91
CA GLU A 75 -9.38 -13.21 -2.35
C GLU A 75 -9.86 -14.20 -1.28
N CYS A 76 -10.14 -13.73 -0.07
CA CYS A 76 -10.69 -14.54 1.03
C CYS A 76 -12.22 -14.54 0.98
N LYS A 77 -12.81 -15.71 1.25
CA LYS A 77 -14.26 -15.94 1.34
C LYS A 77 -14.68 -16.52 2.69
N SER A 78 -13.73 -16.98 3.49
CA SER A 78 -13.96 -17.63 4.78
C SER A 78 -12.90 -17.21 5.80
N ILE A 79 -13.12 -17.60 7.06
CA ILE A 79 -12.12 -17.39 8.12
C ILE A 79 -10.84 -18.19 7.85
N GLU A 80 -10.97 -19.39 7.31
CA GLU A 80 -9.83 -20.24 6.98
C GLU A 80 -8.93 -19.57 5.92
N ASP A 81 -9.53 -18.95 4.91
CA ASP A 81 -8.80 -18.18 3.88
C ASP A 81 -8.04 -17.01 4.52
N ILE A 82 -8.70 -16.29 5.45
CA ILE A 82 -8.09 -15.16 6.16
C ILE A 82 -6.90 -15.65 6.98
N VAL A 83 -7.08 -16.68 7.80
CA VAL A 83 -6.02 -17.23 8.65
C VAL A 83 -4.83 -17.67 7.80
N HIS A 84 -5.05 -18.44 6.73
CA HIS A 84 -4.00 -18.88 5.82
C HIS A 84 -3.27 -17.70 5.16
N ARG A 85 -4.01 -16.67 4.73
CA ARG A 85 -3.42 -15.46 4.15
C ARG A 85 -2.51 -14.75 5.13
N TYR A 86 -2.94 -14.58 6.38
CA TYR A 86 -2.16 -13.84 7.37
C TYR A 86 -0.95 -14.62 7.88
N GLN A 87 -1.03 -15.95 7.98
CA GLN A 87 0.15 -16.80 8.20
C GLN A 87 1.19 -16.64 7.08
N ARG A 88 0.74 -16.57 5.83
CA ARG A 88 1.64 -16.31 4.70
C ARG A 88 2.24 -14.91 4.74
N LEU A 89 1.52 -13.91 5.26
CA LEU A 89 2.09 -12.57 5.47
C LEU A 89 3.25 -12.59 6.47
N ASP A 90 3.18 -13.43 7.50
CA ASP A 90 4.28 -13.60 8.46
C ASP A 90 5.52 -14.21 7.80
N GLU A 91 5.34 -15.21 6.94
CA GLU A 91 6.45 -15.78 6.17
C GLU A 91 7.13 -14.72 5.30
N ILE A 92 6.32 -13.90 4.59
CA ILE A 92 6.83 -12.80 3.77
C ILE A 92 7.52 -11.75 4.63
N PHE A 93 6.93 -11.38 5.78
CA PHE A 93 7.53 -10.42 6.71
C PHE A 93 8.90 -10.88 7.20
N HIS A 94 9.04 -12.15 7.58
CA HIS A 94 10.33 -12.70 7.98
C HIS A 94 11.37 -12.61 6.85
N MET A 95 10.99 -12.95 5.61
CA MET A 95 11.88 -12.78 4.45
C MET A 95 12.30 -11.32 4.24
N VAL A 96 11.36 -10.37 4.35
CA VAL A 96 11.66 -8.95 4.21
C VAL A 96 12.57 -8.45 5.33
N ARG A 97 12.32 -8.87 6.55
CA ARG A 97 13.15 -8.52 7.73
C ARG A 97 14.58 -9.03 7.59
N ASP A 98 14.73 -10.29 7.15
CA ASP A 98 16.04 -10.93 7.07
C ASP A 98 16.86 -10.40 5.87
N ASN A 99 16.20 -10.12 4.74
CA ASN A 99 16.85 -9.57 3.55
C ASN A 99 16.98 -8.03 3.57
N LYS A 100 16.33 -7.35 4.51
CA LYS A 100 16.27 -5.88 4.59
C LYS A 100 15.83 -5.20 3.29
N ARG A 101 14.96 -5.85 2.53
CA ARG A 101 14.41 -5.29 1.28
C ARG A 101 13.04 -5.88 0.94
N LEU A 102 12.26 -5.12 0.19
CA LEU A 102 11.07 -5.60 -0.53
C LEU A 102 11.45 -5.94 -1.97
N SER A 103 10.92 -7.04 -2.49
CA SER A 103 11.03 -7.36 -3.91
C SER A 103 10.26 -6.35 -4.75
N SER A 104 10.76 -6.00 -5.93
CA SER A 104 9.99 -5.19 -6.89
C SER A 104 8.86 -6.01 -7.54
N ALA A 105 7.94 -5.33 -8.26
CA ALA A 105 6.89 -6.01 -9.00
C ALA A 105 7.44 -6.97 -10.06
N ASP A 106 8.57 -6.62 -10.69
CA ASP A 106 9.22 -7.44 -11.71
C ASP A 106 9.89 -8.71 -11.14
N GLU A 107 10.26 -8.68 -9.87
CA GLU A 107 10.84 -9.83 -9.15
C GLU A 107 9.76 -10.78 -8.61
N LEU A 108 8.51 -10.32 -8.52
CA LEU A 108 7.40 -11.12 -8.01
C LEU A 108 6.79 -11.95 -9.15
N SER A 109 6.42 -13.19 -8.84
CA SER A 109 5.74 -14.06 -9.79
C SER A 109 4.41 -13.44 -10.24
N ARG A 110 4.12 -13.49 -11.57
CA ARG A 110 2.86 -13.01 -12.15
C ARG A 110 1.60 -13.74 -11.60
N VAL A 111 1.79 -14.86 -10.93
CA VAL A 111 0.70 -15.64 -10.32
C VAL A 111 0.01 -14.92 -9.16
N HIS A 112 0.68 -13.95 -8.54
CA HIS A 112 0.16 -13.18 -7.40
C HIS A 112 -0.01 -11.70 -7.75
N PHE A 113 -0.82 -11.42 -8.76
CA PHE A 113 -1.02 -10.08 -9.31
C PHE A 113 -1.29 -8.98 -8.26
N ARG A 114 -2.08 -9.28 -7.21
CA ARG A 114 -2.38 -8.30 -6.16
C ARG A 114 -1.22 -8.04 -5.21
N GLU A 115 -0.42 -9.03 -4.90
CA GLU A 115 0.82 -8.85 -4.12
C GLU A 115 1.91 -8.20 -4.99
N ALA A 116 1.90 -8.48 -6.29
CA ALA A 116 2.75 -7.82 -7.28
C ALA A 116 2.36 -6.35 -7.54
N GLY A 117 1.13 -5.92 -7.19
CA GLY A 117 0.61 -4.56 -7.43
C GLY A 117 1.41 -3.44 -6.77
N GLY A 118 2.35 -3.79 -5.91
CA GLY A 118 3.28 -2.83 -5.33
C GLY A 118 2.62 -1.85 -4.35
N ILE A 119 3.48 -1.05 -3.73
CA ILE A 119 3.06 0.10 -2.93
C ILE A 119 2.85 1.26 -3.91
N VAL A 120 1.77 2.02 -3.76
CA VAL A 120 1.49 3.18 -4.60
C VAL A 120 1.65 4.46 -3.82
N PHE A 121 2.35 5.42 -4.40
CA PHE A 121 2.43 6.78 -3.90
C PHE A 121 1.97 7.78 -4.96
N HIS A 122 1.22 8.77 -4.54
CA HIS A 122 0.98 9.99 -5.29
C HIS A 122 2.08 10.99 -4.94
N VAL A 123 2.31 11.96 -5.83
CA VAL A 123 3.32 13.00 -5.64
C VAL A 123 2.63 14.35 -5.53
N ASP A 124 2.78 15.02 -4.39
CA ASP A 124 2.19 16.34 -4.16
C ASP A 124 2.93 17.45 -4.92
N ARG A 125 2.41 18.69 -4.84
CA ARG A 125 3.02 19.87 -5.48
C ARG A 125 4.44 20.19 -5.02
N ASN A 126 4.86 19.66 -3.86
CA ASN A 126 6.19 19.85 -3.29
C ASN A 126 7.09 18.63 -3.44
N LEU A 127 6.77 17.70 -4.34
CA LEU A 127 7.45 16.42 -4.55
C LEU A 127 7.40 15.46 -3.33
N ARG A 128 6.50 15.66 -2.38
CA ARG A 128 6.38 14.75 -1.25
C ARG A 128 5.51 13.55 -1.62
N PRO A 129 5.88 12.32 -1.20
CA PRO A 129 5.08 11.15 -1.44
C PRO A 129 3.84 11.12 -0.52
N ILE A 130 2.68 10.83 -1.10
CA ILE A 130 1.42 10.59 -0.39
C ILE A 130 1.04 9.14 -0.62
N PHE A 131 0.83 8.37 0.45
CA PHE A 131 0.46 6.96 0.33
C PHE A 131 -0.91 6.79 -0.35
N GLY A 132 -0.94 6.00 -1.43
CA GLY A 132 -2.11 5.79 -2.30
C GLY A 132 -2.98 4.59 -1.93
N PHE A 133 -2.84 4.02 -0.73
CA PHE A 133 -3.61 2.89 -0.19
C PHE A 133 -3.45 1.52 -0.86
N TRP A 134 -2.60 1.39 -1.84
CA TRP A 134 -2.27 0.11 -2.44
C TRP A 134 -1.00 -0.45 -1.83
N GLY A 135 -0.98 -1.78 -1.59
CA GLY A 135 0.16 -2.44 -0.98
C GLY A 135 0.27 -2.23 0.53
N CYS A 136 -0.86 -2.15 1.26
CA CYS A 136 -0.91 -1.86 2.70
C CYS A 136 -0.03 -2.78 3.54
N HIS A 137 -0.08 -4.09 3.32
CA HIS A 137 0.74 -5.06 4.06
C HIS A 137 2.23 -4.84 3.79
N ARG A 138 2.62 -4.64 2.54
CA ARG A 138 4.02 -4.37 2.16
C ARG A 138 4.51 -3.04 2.73
N PHE A 139 3.65 -2.02 2.75
CA PHE A 139 3.96 -0.74 3.37
C PHE A 139 4.17 -0.88 4.89
N ALA A 140 3.29 -1.63 5.57
CA ALA A 140 3.45 -1.94 6.99
C ALA A 140 4.75 -2.72 7.28
N MET A 141 5.09 -3.72 6.45
CA MET A 141 6.37 -4.44 6.54
C MET A 141 7.56 -3.49 6.44
N ALA A 142 7.53 -2.58 5.47
CA ALA A 142 8.61 -1.61 5.26
C ALA A 142 8.82 -0.69 6.47
N ILE A 143 7.73 -0.20 7.06
CA ILE A 143 7.76 0.63 8.28
C ILE A 143 8.34 -0.17 9.45
N THR A 144 7.81 -1.37 9.70
CA THR A 144 8.23 -2.23 10.82
C THR A 144 9.71 -2.61 10.73
N VAL A 145 10.18 -2.94 9.54
CA VAL A 145 11.60 -3.31 9.31
C VAL A 145 12.51 -2.09 9.28
N GLY A 146 11.97 -0.88 9.10
CA GLY A 146 12.74 0.36 8.98
C GLY A 146 13.54 0.43 7.68
N LEU A 147 12.92 0.02 6.54
CA LEU A 147 13.59 0.08 5.24
C LEU A 147 13.85 1.52 4.82
N SER A 148 15.07 1.84 4.41
CA SER A 148 15.46 3.17 3.93
C SER A 148 14.93 3.49 2.52
N SER A 149 14.59 2.46 1.74
CA SER A 149 14.01 2.60 0.41
C SER A 149 13.11 1.41 0.11
N ILE A 150 12.08 1.65 -0.69
CA ILE A 150 11.09 0.63 -1.08
C ILE A 150 10.74 0.78 -2.56
N PRO A 151 10.50 -0.34 -3.27
CA PRO A 151 9.93 -0.27 -4.61
C PRO A 151 8.48 0.21 -4.51
N ALA A 152 8.15 1.24 -5.29
CA ALA A 152 6.81 1.80 -5.33
C ALA A 152 6.41 2.19 -6.74
N GLN A 153 5.12 2.15 -7.01
CA GLN A 153 4.52 2.65 -8.23
C GLN A 153 4.08 4.10 -8.02
N VAL A 154 4.23 4.90 -9.06
CA VAL A 154 3.73 6.27 -9.05
C VAL A 154 2.26 6.25 -9.45
N GLY A 155 1.42 6.73 -8.57
CA GLY A 155 0.02 6.99 -8.85
C GLY A 155 -0.14 8.29 -9.64
N VAL A 156 -0.64 9.35 -9.02
CA VAL A 156 -0.85 10.66 -9.63
C VAL A 156 0.24 11.64 -9.22
N VAL A 157 0.67 12.48 -10.16
CA VAL A 157 1.64 13.56 -9.93
C VAL A 157 0.92 14.91 -10.03
N HIS A 158 1.16 15.80 -9.07
CA HIS A 158 0.62 17.16 -9.13
C HIS A 158 1.21 17.95 -10.31
N ASP A 159 0.38 18.77 -10.98
CA ASP A 159 0.82 19.54 -12.15
C ASP A 159 1.97 20.49 -11.82
N ASP A 160 1.96 21.11 -10.64
CA ASP A 160 3.05 22.02 -10.21
C ASP A 160 4.39 21.29 -9.99
N ALA A 161 4.35 19.98 -9.70
CA ALA A 161 5.54 19.15 -9.51
C ALA A 161 6.07 18.50 -10.80
N LYS A 162 5.32 18.55 -11.90
CA LYS A 162 5.58 17.75 -13.10
C LYS A 162 6.98 17.94 -13.71
N ASP A 163 7.46 19.17 -13.78
CA ASP A 163 8.73 19.47 -14.43
C ASP A 163 9.91 19.06 -13.54
N LEU A 164 9.81 19.29 -12.23
CA LEU A 164 10.78 18.78 -11.25
C LEU A 164 10.79 17.26 -11.24
N TRP A 165 9.60 16.63 -11.27
CA TRP A 165 9.45 15.20 -11.36
C TRP A 165 10.12 14.63 -12.62
N ARG A 166 9.83 15.17 -13.78
CA ARG A 166 10.43 14.74 -15.07
C ARG A 166 11.95 14.87 -15.06
N ASN A 167 12.48 15.96 -14.53
CA ASN A 167 13.93 16.20 -14.47
C ASN A 167 14.63 15.22 -13.51
N HIS A 168 13.98 14.82 -12.42
CA HIS A 168 14.55 13.87 -11.44
C HIS A 168 14.47 12.41 -11.90
N PHE A 169 13.45 12.05 -12.66
CA PHE A 169 13.14 10.67 -13.05
C PHE A 169 13.28 10.38 -14.54
N SER A 170 13.70 11.36 -15.36
CA SER A 170 13.95 11.19 -16.80
C SER A 170 15.13 10.26 -17.13
N ILE A 171 15.79 9.67 -16.15
CA ILE A 171 16.94 8.78 -16.32
C ILE A 171 16.51 7.31 -16.53
N ALA A 172 15.29 6.95 -16.18
CA ALA A 172 14.72 5.64 -16.49
C ALA A 172 13.92 5.76 -17.80
N GLY A 173 14.47 5.24 -18.91
CA GLY A 173 13.79 5.18 -20.19
C GLY A 173 12.40 4.53 -20.10
N PRO A 174 11.53 4.72 -21.10
CA PRO A 174 10.17 4.21 -21.07
C PRO A 174 10.20 2.70 -20.89
N CYS A 175 9.48 2.24 -19.87
CA CYS A 175 9.18 0.81 -19.70
C CYS A 175 8.35 0.41 -20.94
N THR A 176 8.99 -0.17 -21.94
CA THR A 176 8.29 -0.76 -23.08
C THR A 176 7.49 -1.93 -22.57
N ARG A 177 6.18 -1.84 -22.69
CA ARG A 177 5.19 -2.88 -22.36
C ARG A 177 5.36 -4.11 -23.24
#